data_1b07d1f296bb185faff4e8a83e806774
#
_entry.id   1b07d1f296bb185faff4e8a83e806774
#
_cell.length_a   1.000
_cell.length_b   1.000
_cell.length_c   1.000
_cell.angle_alpha   90.00
_cell.angle_beta   90.00
_cell.angle_gamma   90.00
#
_symmetry.space_group_name_H-M   'P 1'
#
loop_
_entity.id
_entity.type
_entity.pdbx_description
1 polymer ?
#
loop_
_entity_poly.entity_id
_entity_poly.type
_entity_poly.pdbx_seq_one_letter_code
_entity_poly.pdbx_strand_id
1 'polypeptide(L)'
;TLKIDWSIQEGFENWMKEVHIPEVLGTGCFTKNTFARLLEVDDTEGPTYSSQYLANERSDYDRYMEQFANTMRQHLFDRFGNRFIAFRSLLEVIN
;
A
#
# COMPACT_ATOMS: atom_id res chain seq x y z
N THR A 1 -2.83 -1.83 5.07
CA THR A 1 -1.93 -2.57 5.97
C THR A 1 -1.32 -3.73 5.21
N LEU A 2 -0.01 -3.85 5.28
CA LEU A 2 0.75 -4.91 4.62
C LEU A 2 1.67 -5.58 5.62
N LYS A 3 1.50 -6.89 5.77
CA LYS A 3 2.42 -7.70 6.56
C LYS A 3 3.28 -8.50 5.60
N ILE A 4 4.59 -8.44 5.75
CA ILE A 4 5.52 -9.08 4.82
C ILE A 4 6.45 -10.05 5.55
N ASP A 5 7.07 -10.94 4.78
CA ASP A 5 8.11 -11.81 5.27
C ASP A 5 9.42 -11.02 5.45
N TRP A 6 10.18 -11.32 6.52
CA TRP A 6 11.47 -10.66 6.77
C TRP A 6 12.43 -10.73 5.58
N SER A 7 12.38 -11.83 4.83
CA SER A 7 13.31 -12.04 3.71
C SER A 7 13.19 -10.98 2.62
N ILE A 8 12.06 -10.28 2.51
CA ILE A 8 11.84 -9.29 1.46
C ILE A 8 11.86 -7.85 1.98
N GLN A 9 12.16 -7.62 3.26
CA GLN A 9 11.99 -6.30 3.89
C GLN A 9 12.69 -5.17 3.14
N GLU A 10 13.98 -5.30 2.89
CA GLU A 10 14.74 -4.23 2.24
C GLU A 10 14.24 -3.95 0.82
N GLY A 11 14.07 -5.01 0.04
CA GLY A 11 13.55 -4.86 -1.31
C GLY A 11 12.15 -4.31 -1.35
N PHE A 12 11.30 -4.71 -0.39
CA PHE A 12 9.94 -4.23 -0.28
C PHE A 12 9.88 -2.72 0.00
N GLU A 13 10.63 -2.25 1.00
CA GLU A 13 10.64 -0.82 1.34
C GLU A 13 11.13 0.02 0.18
N ASN A 14 12.20 -0.38 -0.46
CA ASN A 14 12.75 0.35 -1.59
C ASN A 14 11.80 0.37 -2.78
N TRP A 15 11.22 -0.75 -3.11
CA TRP A 15 10.28 -0.86 -4.23
C TRP A 15 9.01 -0.04 -3.98
N MET A 16 8.49 -0.07 -2.76
CA MET A 16 7.33 0.74 -2.39
C MET A 16 7.62 2.23 -2.59
N LYS A 17 8.75 2.71 -2.07
CA LYS A 17 9.10 4.13 -2.15
C LYS A 17 9.44 4.58 -3.57
N GLU A 18 10.14 3.77 -4.32
CA GLU A 18 10.70 4.18 -5.61
C GLU A 18 9.79 3.87 -6.79
N VAL A 19 8.95 2.84 -6.69
CA VAL A 19 8.15 2.35 -7.81
C VAL A 19 6.65 2.39 -7.51
N HIS A 20 6.21 1.65 -6.50
CA HIS A 20 4.78 1.39 -6.33
C HIS A 20 3.98 2.61 -5.86
N ILE A 21 4.44 3.28 -4.82
CA ILE A 21 3.75 4.47 -4.31
C ILE A 21 3.70 5.58 -5.37
N PRO A 22 4.81 5.92 -6.06
CA PRO A 22 4.74 6.86 -7.16
C PRO A 22 3.78 6.45 -8.28
N GLU A 23 3.69 5.16 -8.58
CA GLU A 23 2.79 4.64 -9.59
C GLU A 23 1.33 4.81 -9.17
N VAL A 24 0.99 4.50 -7.91
CA VAL A 24 -0.35 4.69 -7.39
C VAL A 24 -0.72 6.18 -7.37
N LEU A 25 0.17 7.05 -6.92
CA LEU A 25 -0.07 8.49 -6.95
C LEU A 25 -0.20 9.01 -8.38
N GLY A 26 0.52 8.43 -9.33
CA GLY A 26 0.46 8.79 -10.74
C GLY A 26 -0.89 8.53 -11.40
N THR A 27 -1.77 7.74 -10.78
CA THR A 27 -3.13 7.55 -11.28
C THR A 27 -3.98 8.82 -11.19
N GLY A 28 -3.57 9.78 -10.38
CA GLY A 28 -4.34 11.01 -10.15
C GLY A 28 -5.51 10.85 -9.19
N CYS A 29 -5.70 9.66 -8.60
CA CYS A 29 -6.81 9.40 -7.68
C CYS A 29 -6.54 9.85 -6.26
N PHE A 30 -5.27 10.00 -5.89
CA PHE A 30 -4.86 10.36 -4.54
C PHE A 30 -3.90 11.54 -4.57
N THR A 31 -3.94 12.34 -3.52
CA THR A 31 -3.13 13.56 -3.44
C THR A 31 -1.87 13.39 -2.60
N LYS A 32 -1.84 12.34 -1.76
CA LYS A 32 -0.73 12.18 -0.82
C LYS A 32 -0.69 10.75 -0.32
N ASN A 33 0.50 10.30 0.08
CA ASN A 33 0.72 9.01 0.72
C ASN A 33 1.50 9.20 2.02
N THR A 34 1.16 8.39 3.02
CA THR A 34 1.98 8.21 4.22
C THR A 34 2.32 6.73 4.32
N PHE A 35 3.59 6.42 4.23
CA PHE A 35 4.11 5.05 4.32
C PHE A 35 4.88 4.91 5.63
N ALA A 36 4.39 4.04 6.51
CA ALA A 36 4.93 3.89 7.85
C ALA A 36 4.98 2.43 8.27
N ARG A 37 5.86 2.14 9.22
CA ARG A 37 5.94 0.82 9.84
C ARG A 37 5.18 0.83 11.17
N LEU A 38 4.37 -0.19 11.40
CA LEU A 38 3.72 -0.36 12.70
C LEU A 38 4.75 -0.78 13.74
N LEU A 39 4.67 -0.15 14.91
CA LEU A 39 5.53 -0.48 16.05
C LEU A 39 4.70 -1.18 17.14
N GLU A 40 5.38 -1.90 18.01
CA GLU A 40 4.75 -2.59 19.15
C GLU A 40 3.69 -3.60 18.71
N VAL A 41 3.94 -4.27 17.59
CA VAL A 41 3.12 -5.38 17.11
C VAL A 41 3.98 -6.64 17.02
N ASP A 42 3.34 -7.81 16.96
CA ASP A 42 4.06 -9.05 16.77
C ASP A 42 4.68 -9.07 15.37
N ASP A 43 6.00 -9.04 15.30
CA ASP A 43 6.76 -9.09 14.05
C ASP A 43 7.61 -10.34 13.90
N THR A 44 7.28 -11.40 14.63
CA THR A 44 8.03 -12.65 14.63
C THR A 44 8.21 -13.19 13.19
N GLU A 45 7.18 -13.12 12.37
CA GLU A 45 7.21 -13.60 11.00
C GLU A 45 7.61 -12.53 9.98
N GLY A 46 7.54 -11.26 10.37
CA GLY A 46 7.91 -10.16 9.52
C GLY A 46 7.27 -8.85 9.96
N PRO A 47 7.76 -7.73 9.41
CA PRO A 47 7.25 -6.41 9.77
C PRO A 47 5.88 -6.13 9.14
N THR A 48 5.14 -5.20 9.75
CA THR A 48 3.85 -4.73 9.25
C THR A 48 3.96 -3.26 8.90
N TYR A 49 3.43 -2.89 7.75
CA TYR A 49 3.44 -1.53 7.23
C TYR A 49 2.04 -1.00 7.03
N SER A 50 1.92 0.31 7.10
CA SER A 50 0.72 1.05 6.73
C SER A 50 1.08 1.95 5.55
N SER A 51 0.34 1.83 4.45
CA SER A 51 0.44 2.74 3.32
C SER A 51 -0.91 3.40 3.14
N GLN A 52 -0.99 4.67 3.53
CA GLN A 52 -2.24 5.43 3.51
C GLN A 52 -2.23 6.42 2.36
N TYR A 53 -3.29 6.40 1.57
CA TYR A 53 -3.49 7.32 0.45
C TYR A 53 -4.68 8.22 0.76
N LEU A 54 -4.52 9.50 0.52
CA LEU A 54 -5.58 10.49 0.73
C LEU A 54 -6.26 10.80 -0.59
N ALA A 55 -7.56 10.52 -0.67
CA ALA A 55 -8.42 10.97 -1.76
C ALA A 55 -9.19 12.21 -1.33
N ASN A 56 -9.30 13.20 -2.20
CA ASN A 56 -10.07 14.41 -1.90
C ASN A 56 -11.56 14.12 -1.83
N GLU A 57 -12.05 13.23 -2.68
CA GLU A 57 -13.46 12.87 -2.76
C GLU A 57 -13.64 11.37 -2.86
N ARG A 58 -14.79 10.88 -2.44
CA ARG A 58 -15.13 9.47 -2.53
C ARG A 58 -15.08 8.97 -3.97
N SER A 59 -15.45 9.80 -4.93
CA SER A 59 -15.41 9.43 -6.35
C SER A 59 -14.00 9.13 -6.85
N ASP A 60 -12.98 9.78 -6.29
CA ASP A 60 -11.59 9.48 -6.63
C ASP A 60 -11.19 8.08 -6.18
N TYR A 61 -11.60 7.70 -4.97
CA TYR A 61 -11.39 6.35 -4.46
C TYR A 61 -12.12 5.32 -5.33
N ASP A 62 -13.39 5.58 -5.66
CA ASP A 62 -14.20 4.68 -6.47
C ASP A 62 -13.57 4.47 -7.86
N ARG A 63 -13.04 5.53 -8.46
CA ARG A 63 -12.32 5.46 -9.73
C ARG A 63 -11.07 4.62 -9.63
N TYR A 64 -10.31 4.77 -8.54
CA TYR A 64 -9.14 3.94 -8.31
C TYR A 64 -9.51 2.46 -8.21
N MET A 65 -10.53 2.15 -7.44
CA MET A 65 -10.99 0.77 -7.26
C MET A 65 -11.45 0.15 -8.56
N GLU A 66 -12.12 0.92 -9.41
CA GLU A 66 -12.65 0.43 -10.68
C GLU A 66 -11.57 0.28 -11.74
N GLN A 67 -10.67 1.25 -11.85
CA GLN A 67 -9.75 1.34 -12.99
C GLN A 67 -8.32 0.87 -12.71
N PHE A 68 -7.87 0.94 -11.47
CA PHE A 68 -6.44 0.76 -11.18
C PHE A 68 -6.12 -0.30 -10.11
N ALA A 69 -7.01 -0.53 -9.17
CA ALA A 69 -6.68 -1.34 -7.98
C ALA A 69 -6.19 -2.75 -8.33
N ASN A 70 -6.84 -3.41 -9.29
CA ASN A 70 -6.45 -4.77 -9.68
C ASN A 70 -5.07 -4.81 -10.31
N THR A 71 -4.75 -3.84 -11.16
CA THR A 71 -3.44 -3.73 -11.80
C THR A 71 -2.35 -3.49 -10.76
N MET A 72 -2.59 -2.57 -9.82
CA MET A 72 -1.61 -2.25 -8.77
C MET A 72 -1.37 -3.44 -7.84
N ARG A 73 -2.42 -4.17 -7.49
CA ARG A 73 -2.30 -5.40 -6.71
C ARG A 73 -1.49 -6.45 -7.47
N GLN A 74 -1.73 -6.59 -8.77
CA GLN A 74 -1.01 -7.54 -9.60
C GLN A 74 0.49 -7.22 -9.65
N HIS A 75 0.86 -5.93 -9.75
CA HIS A 75 2.25 -5.51 -9.71
C HIS A 75 2.93 -5.93 -8.41
N LEU A 76 2.25 -5.77 -7.29
CA LEU A 76 2.77 -6.18 -5.99
C LEU A 76 2.98 -7.69 -5.94
N PHE A 77 2.00 -8.46 -6.41
CA PHE A 77 2.09 -9.91 -6.46
C PHE A 77 3.19 -10.39 -7.42
N ASP A 78 3.32 -9.76 -8.58
CA ASP A 78 4.36 -10.11 -9.55
C ASP A 78 5.75 -9.91 -8.97
N ARG A 79 5.92 -8.89 -8.11
CA ARG A 79 7.21 -8.58 -7.52
C ARG A 79 7.57 -9.47 -6.34
N PHE A 80 6.60 -9.79 -5.48
CA PHE A 80 6.87 -10.45 -4.20
C PHE A 80 6.15 -11.79 -4.02
N GLY A 81 5.23 -12.15 -4.91
CA GLY A 81 4.50 -13.40 -4.83
C GLY A 81 3.62 -13.46 -3.58
N ASN A 82 3.69 -14.60 -2.89
CA ASN A 82 2.87 -14.84 -1.71
C ASN A 82 3.57 -14.47 -0.39
N ARG A 83 4.62 -13.65 -0.45
CA ARG A 83 5.41 -13.26 0.74
C ARG A 83 4.84 -12.06 1.46
N PHE A 84 3.64 -11.66 1.13
CA PHE A 84 2.95 -10.58 1.81
C PHE A 84 1.46 -10.89 1.97
N ILE A 85 0.85 -10.23 2.97
CA ILE A 85 -0.60 -10.22 3.17
C ILE A 85 -1.01 -8.77 3.25
N ALA A 86 -2.03 -8.38 2.47
CA ALA A 86 -2.50 -7.00 2.43
C ALA A 86 -3.98 -6.93 2.84
N PHE A 87 -4.29 -5.92 3.64
CA PHE A 87 -5.66 -5.60 4.04
C PHE A 87 -5.94 -4.16 3.66
N ARG A 88 -7.11 -3.90 3.11
CA ARG A 88 -7.56 -2.55 2.81
C ARG A 88 -8.57 -2.10 3.86
N SER A 89 -8.38 -0.88 4.36
CA SER A 89 -9.34 -0.20 5.20
C SER A 89 -9.68 1.13 4.56
N LEU A 90 -10.96 1.48 4.56
CA LEU A 90 -11.39 2.78 4.10
C LEU A 90 -11.68 3.63 5.32
N LEU A 91 -11.01 4.78 5.40
CA LEU A 91 -11.09 5.69 6.53
C LEU A 91 -11.71 7.01 6.09
N GLU A 92 -12.54 7.58 6.95
CA GLU A 92 -13.05 8.93 6.74
C GLU A 92 -12.26 9.87 7.65
N VAL A 93 -11.71 10.95 7.06
CA VAL A 93 -11.01 11.97 7.85
C VAL A 93 -12.07 12.86 8.53
N ILE A 94 -12.04 12.85 9.84
CA ILE A 94 -13.02 13.61 10.65
C ILE A 94 -12.48 14.99 10.99
N ASN A 95 -11.16 15.11 11.11
CA ASN A 95 -10.55 16.34 11.60
C ASN A 95 -9.39 16.78 10.73
#